data_04099c3c14cf1113f7c28b55124b6115
#
_entry.id   04099c3c14cf1113f7c28b55124b6115
#
_cell.length_a   1.000
_cell.length_b   1.000
_cell.length_c   1.000
_cell.angle_alpha   90.00
_cell.angle_beta   90.00
_cell.angle_gamma   90.00
#
_symmetry.space_group_name_H-M   'P 1'
#
loop_
_entity.id
_entity.type
_entity.pdbx_description
1 polymer ?
#
loop_
_entity_poly.entity_id
_entity_poly.type
_entity_poly.pdbx_seq_one_letter_code
_entity_poly.pdbx_strand_id
1 'polypeptide(L)'
;MKVVVLAGGISTERDVSLSSGAGIYQALKENGHRVILLDIFLGLPDVQEPLEELFDREFDWAASVRGVAEKAPDLERVKAQRPGFRSLLGPNVLELCSLCDMVFLGLHGANGEDGRIQALFDLMGIRYTGTGHTGSALCMDKNITKQMFRGFGIPTPPSITVKKGEAYELPETIGFPCMVKTCCGGSSVGVYRVEDVFGLDRALAKAFSYEDEVLIERCIPGREFSIAVVEGKALPIIEIAPISGFYDYKNKYQAGSTVETCPADLPQNITARMQKHAEDACAVLGIEGYARVDFMLDERSGEDYALEANTLPGMTPTSLMPQEAAALGMSYAELCEWILNVSLKKYEPGGNRP
;
A
#
# COMPACT_ATOMS: atom_id res chain seq x y z
N MET A 1 -2.08 -17.70 -18.23
CA MET A 1 -2.80 -18.08 -17.00
C MET A 1 -4.16 -17.40 -16.97
N LYS A 2 -5.12 -17.90 -16.17
CA LYS A 2 -6.32 -17.19 -15.74
C LYS A 2 -5.96 -16.32 -14.55
N VAL A 3 -6.15 -15.02 -14.64
CA VAL A 3 -5.83 -14.06 -13.57
C VAL A 3 -7.06 -13.22 -13.23
N VAL A 4 -7.38 -13.11 -11.95
CA VAL A 4 -8.33 -12.10 -11.45
C VAL A 4 -7.54 -10.95 -10.88
N VAL A 5 -7.70 -9.75 -11.43
CA VAL A 5 -7.21 -8.52 -10.81
C VAL A 5 -8.30 -8.00 -9.88
N LEU A 6 -8.04 -8.06 -8.58
CA LEU A 6 -8.99 -7.66 -7.57
C LEU A 6 -8.71 -6.23 -7.13
N ALA A 7 -9.68 -5.32 -7.31
CA ALA A 7 -9.53 -3.89 -7.07
C ALA A 7 -10.78 -3.29 -6.42
N GLY A 8 -10.80 -1.97 -6.21
CA GLY A 8 -11.96 -1.23 -5.70
C GLY A 8 -12.17 -1.38 -4.20
N GLY A 9 -13.33 -1.89 -3.78
CA GLY A 9 -13.68 -2.01 -2.36
C GLY A 9 -14.31 -0.73 -1.78
N ILE A 10 -14.30 -0.60 -0.46
CA ILE A 10 -14.88 0.53 0.29
C ILE A 10 -13.85 1.22 1.21
N SER A 11 -12.60 1.32 0.76
CA SER A 11 -11.58 2.17 1.40
C SER A 11 -11.58 3.58 0.81
N THR A 12 -10.96 4.52 1.51
CA THR A 12 -10.75 5.89 1.00
C THR A 12 -9.84 5.94 -0.22
N GLU A 13 -9.13 4.84 -0.52
CA GLU A 13 -8.22 4.67 -1.66
C GLU A 13 -8.87 3.90 -2.83
N ARG A 14 -10.19 3.75 -2.83
CA ARG A 14 -10.95 3.03 -3.85
C ARG A 14 -10.60 3.42 -5.28
N ASP A 15 -10.54 4.72 -5.59
CA ASP A 15 -10.30 5.20 -6.95
C ASP A 15 -8.86 4.90 -7.40
N VAL A 16 -7.90 4.98 -6.47
CA VAL A 16 -6.51 4.57 -6.71
C VAL A 16 -6.44 3.08 -6.99
N SER A 17 -7.15 2.28 -6.21
CA SER A 17 -7.23 0.82 -6.38
C SER A 17 -7.82 0.45 -7.73
N LEU A 18 -8.91 1.08 -8.16
CA LEU A 18 -9.51 0.83 -9.48
C LEU A 18 -8.57 1.24 -10.62
N SER A 19 -7.89 2.40 -10.48
CA SER A 19 -6.92 2.87 -11.47
C SER A 19 -5.71 1.93 -11.58
N SER A 20 -5.16 1.50 -10.43
CA SER A 20 -4.09 0.48 -10.38
C SER A 20 -4.54 -0.82 -11.02
N GLY A 21 -5.75 -1.30 -10.64
CA GLY A 21 -6.34 -2.52 -11.18
C GLY A 21 -6.52 -2.48 -12.69
N ALA A 22 -6.97 -1.35 -13.24
CA ALA A 22 -7.11 -1.19 -14.69
C ALA A 22 -5.76 -1.23 -15.42
N GLY A 23 -4.72 -0.60 -14.87
CA GLY A 23 -3.36 -0.67 -15.42
C GLY A 23 -2.81 -2.09 -15.39
N ILE A 24 -2.94 -2.79 -14.25
CA ILE A 24 -2.51 -4.19 -14.10
C ILE A 24 -3.27 -5.10 -15.08
N TYR A 25 -4.59 -4.94 -15.18
CA TYR A 25 -5.42 -5.69 -16.12
C TYR A 25 -4.91 -5.57 -17.56
N GLN A 26 -4.66 -4.34 -18.01
CA GLN A 26 -4.16 -4.08 -19.34
C GLN A 26 -2.77 -4.70 -19.57
N ALA A 27 -1.85 -4.50 -18.63
CA ALA A 27 -0.48 -5.04 -18.68
C ALA A 27 -0.45 -6.57 -18.78
N LEU A 28 -1.23 -7.26 -17.94
CA LEU A 28 -1.29 -8.72 -17.95
C LEU A 28 -1.98 -9.26 -19.18
N LYS A 29 -2.96 -8.53 -19.73
CA LYS A 29 -3.61 -8.88 -21.01
C LYS A 29 -2.62 -8.75 -22.18
N GLU A 30 -1.79 -7.70 -22.19
CA GLU A 30 -0.70 -7.53 -23.18
C GLU A 30 0.33 -8.67 -23.10
N ASN A 31 0.59 -9.19 -21.91
CA ASN A 31 1.45 -10.34 -21.67
C ASN A 31 0.79 -11.70 -22.04
N GLY A 32 -0.45 -11.69 -22.59
CA GLY A 32 -1.14 -12.88 -23.08
C GLY A 32 -1.88 -13.69 -22.01
N HIS A 33 -2.13 -13.12 -20.83
CA HIS A 33 -2.98 -13.75 -19.81
C HIS A 33 -4.48 -13.54 -20.12
N ARG A 34 -5.33 -14.44 -19.60
CA ARG A 34 -6.79 -14.31 -19.58
C ARG A 34 -7.18 -13.61 -18.29
N VAL A 35 -7.55 -12.34 -18.36
CA VAL A 35 -7.63 -11.46 -17.20
C VAL A 35 -9.05 -10.93 -17.02
N ILE A 36 -9.53 -10.96 -15.77
CA ILE A 36 -10.77 -10.30 -15.34
C ILE A 36 -10.39 -9.23 -14.32
N LEU A 37 -10.83 -7.98 -14.51
CA LEU A 37 -10.79 -6.95 -13.48
C LEU A 37 -12.09 -6.98 -12.69
N LEU A 38 -12.01 -7.14 -11.38
CA LEU A 38 -13.16 -7.35 -10.51
C LEU A 38 -13.13 -6.40 -9.31
N ASP A 39 -14.22 -5.67 -9.11
CA ASP A 39 -14.41 -4.89 -7.89
C ASP A 39 -14.75 -5.83 -6.72
N ILE A 40 -13.92 -5.83 -5.68
CA ILE A 40 -14.10 -6.73 -4.52
C ILE A 40 -15.45 -6.51 -3.82
N PHE A 41 -15.93 -5.25 -3.77
CA PHE A 41 -17.19 -4.93 -3.09
C PHE A 41 -18.40 -5.08 -4.00
N LEU A 42 -18.36 -4.55 -5.21
CA LEU A 42 -19.49 -4.63 -6.13
C LEU A 42 -19.67 -6.04 -6.71
N GLY A 43 -18.57 -6.75 -6.93
CA GLY A 43 -18.59 -8.08 -7.54
C GLY A 43 -19.13 -8.05 -8.98
N LEU A 44 -19.64 -9.19 -9.40
CA LEU A 44 -20.26 -9.38 -10.70
C LEU A 44 -21.65 -10.03 -10.51
N PRO A 45 -22.70 -9.23 -10.28
CA PRO A 45 -24.06 -9.76 -10.16
C PRO A 45 -24.60 -10.24 -11.52
N ASP A 46 -25.69 -11.00 -11.49
CA ASP A 46 -26.53 -11.34 -12.65
C ASP A 46 -25.80 -12.05 -13.82
N VAL A 47 -24.77 -12.86 -13.52
CA VAL A 47 -24.08 -13.69 -14.50
C VAL A 47 -25.00 -14.86 -14.90
N GLN A 48 -25.24 -15.04 -16.20
CA GLN A 48 -26.09 -16.10 -16.75
C GLN A 48 -25.29 -17.29 -17.30
N GLU A 49 -24.04 -17.06 -17.68
CA GLU A 49 -23.11 -18.04 -18.21
C GLU A 49 -22.26 -18.69 -17.09
N PRO A 50 -21.65 -19.86 -17.33
CA PRO A 50 -20.70 -20.44 -16.40
C PRO A 50 -19.53 -19.48 -16.14
N LEU A 51 -19.18 -19.25 -14.86
CA LEU A 51 -18.15 -18.26 -14.47
C LEU A 51 -16.79 -18.53 -15.11
N GLU A 52 -16.48 -19.80 -15.40
CA GLU A 52 -15.21 -20.18 -16.07
C GLU A 52 -15.09 -19.61 -17.49
N GLU A 53 -16.21 -19.45 -18.20
CA GLU A 53 -16.24 -18.94 -19.58
C GLU A 53 -15.94 -17.43 -19.64
N LEU A 54 -16.09 -16.72 -18.53
CA LEU A 54 -15.81 -15.28 -18.44
C LEU A 54 -14.33 -14.96 -18.73
N PHE A 55 -13.41 -15.87 -18.44
CA PHE A 55 -11.98 -15.68 -18.73
C PHE A 55 -11.66 -15.69 -20.23
N ASP A 56 -12.51 -16.30 -21.04
CA ASP A 56 -12.35 -16.40 -22.50
C ASP A 56 -13.24 -15.38 -23.25
N ARG A 57 -14.01 -14.58 -22.51
CA ARG A 57 -14.93 -13.59 -23.07
C ARG A 57 -14.17 -12.37 -23.61
N GLU A 58 -14.45 -11.99 -24.85
CA GLU A 58 -14.00 -10.70 -25.39
C GLU A 58 -14.80 -9.55 -24.75
N PHE A 59 -14.34 -9.10 -23.62
CA PHE A 59 -14.92 -7.99 -22.87
C PHE A 59 -13.82 -7.10 -22.28
N ASP A 60 -14.02 -5.79 -22.31
CA ASP A 60 -13.12 -4.86 -21.65
C ASP A 60 -13.60 -4.60 -20.21
N TRP A 61 -13.02 -5.36 -19.27
CA TRP A 61 -13.36 -5.27 -17.85
C TRP A 61 -12.94 -3.94 -17.22
N ALA A 62 -12.08 -3.16 -17.87
CA ALA A 62 -11.63 -1.85 -17.41
C ALA A 62 -12.43 -0.67 -18.00
N ALA A 63 -13.35 -0.91 -18.93
CA ALA A 63 -14.05 0.15 -19.67
C ALA A 63 -14.79 1.17 -18.78
N SER A 64 -15.22 0.77 -17.59
CA SER A 64 -15.93 1.64 -16.65
C SER A 64 -15.01 2.37 -15.66
N VAL A 65 -13.72 2.02 -15.62
CA VAL A 65 -12.76 2.61 -14.68
C VAL A 65 -12.40 4.01 -15.16
N ARG A 66 -12.49 4.95 -14.24
CA ARG A 66 -12.09 6.34 -14.44
C ARG A 66 -10.81 6.60 -13.61
N GLY A 67 -10.03 7.59 -14.01
CA GLY A 67 -8.84 7.99 -13.24
C GLY A 67 -9.18 8.42 -11.81
N VAL A 68 -8.14 8.64 -11.01
CA VAL A 68 -8.26 9.07 -9.61
C VAL A 68 -8.86 10.48 -9.55
N ALA A 69 -9.94 10.65 -8.78
CA ALA A 69 -10.60 11.93 -8.60
C ALA A 69 -9.81 12.83 -7.61
N GLU A 70 -9.97 14.16 -7.73
CA GLU A 70 -9.35 15.11 -6.78
C GLU A 70 -9.88 14.98 -5.35
N LYS A 71 -11.07 14.43 -5.17
CA LYS A 71 -11.73 14.22 -3.88
C LYS A 71 -11.82 12.73 -3.60
N ALA A 72 -11.71 12.38 -2.32
CA ALA A 72 -11.96 11.02 -1.87
C ALA A 72 -13.33 10.50 -2.34
N PRO A 73 -13.44 9.20 -2.66
CA PRO A 73 -14.67 8.62 -3.17
C PRO A 73 -15.83 8.71 -2.15
N ASP A 74 -17.05 8.90 -2.67
CA ASP A 74 -18.27 8.84 -1.87
C ASP A 74 -18.61 7.37 -1.55
N LEU A 75 -18.07 6.89 -0.44
CA LEU A 75 -18.25 5.49 -0.01
C LEU A 75 -19.69 5.15 0.32
N GLU A 76 -20.51 6.12 0.79
CA GLU A 76 -21.91 5.88 1.07
C GLU A 76 -22.69 5.62 -0.23
N ARG A 77 -22.39 6.32 -1.29
CA ARG A 77 -22.93 6.05 -2.62
C ARG A 77 -22.51 4.67 -3.15
N VAL A 78 -21.27 4.25 -2.88
CA VAL A 78 -20.80 2.90 -3.25
C VAL A 78 -21.56 1.84 -2.46
N LYS A 79 -21.70 1.99 -1.14
CA LYS A 79 -22.45 1.08 -0.26
C LYS A 79 -23.93 0.99 -0.65
N ALA A 80 -24.53 2.10 -1.08
CA ALA A 80 -25.92 2.14 -1.52
C ALA A 80 -26.20 1.26 -2.76
N GLN A 81 -25.20 0.87 -3.53
CA GLN A 81 -25.36 -0.07 -4.65
C GLN A 81 -25.55 -1.53 -4.18
N ARG A 82 -25.24 -1.83 -2.91
CA ARG A 82 -25.50 -3.13 -2.28
C ARG A 82 -26.23 -2.95 -0.93
N PRO A 83 -27.49 -2.56 -0.95
CA PRO A 83 -28.24 -2.28 0.27
C PRO A 83 -28.35 -3.53 1.14
N GLY A 84 -28.09 -3.37 2.43
CA GLY A 84 -28.17 -4.47 3.41
C GLY A 84 -27.04 -5.52 3.28
N PHE A 85 -25.91 -5.20 2.61
CA PHE A 85 -24.78 -6.11 2.51
C PHE A 85 -24.29 -6.54 3.90
N ARG A 86 -23.94 -7.84 4.03
CA ARG A 86 -23.31 -8.39 5.23
C ARG A 86 -21.86 -8.75 4.99
N SER A 87 -21.50 -9.06 3.74
CA SER A 87 -20.15 -9.38 3.31
C SER A 87 -19.52 -8.20 2.57
N LEU A 88 -18.25 -7.95 2.82
CA LEU A 88 -17.44 -7.01 2.01
C LEU A 88 -17.16 -7.54 0.61
N LEU A 89 -17.31 -8.86 0.41
CA LEU A 89 -17.16 -9.48 -0.90
C LEU A 89 -18.47 -9.41 -1.67
N GLY A 90 -18.39 -8.93 -2.89
CA GLY A 90 -19.52 -8.88 -3.83
C GLY A 90 -19.91 -10.24 -4.37
N PRO A 91 -21.05 -10.32 -5.09
CA PRO A 91 -21.45 -11.55 -5.77
C PRO A 91 -20.36 -12.06 -6.69
N ASN A 92 -20.17 -13.38 -6.72
CA ASN A 92 -19.22 -14.11 -7.58
C ASN A 92 -17.74 -13.76 -7.42
N VAL A 93 -17.35 -12.96 -6.38
CA VAL A 93 -15.94 -12.60 -6.15
C VAL A 93 -15.13 -13.82 -5.74
N LEU A 94 -15.56 -14.57 -4.72
CA LEU A 94 -14.84 -15.75 -4.24
C LEU A 94 -14.82 -16.87 -5.27
N GLU A 95 -15.93 -17.06 -5.95
CA GLU A 95 -16.09 -18.07 -6.99
C GLU A 95 -15.09 -17.84 -8.12
N LEU A 96 -15.02 -16.59 -8.65
CA LEU A 96 -14.06 -16.23 -9.71
C LEU A 96 -12.61 -16.33 -9.24
N CYS A 97 -12.32 -15.88 -8.02
CA CYS A 97 -10.99 -16.02 -7.42
C CYS A 97 -10.59 -17.50 -7.22
N SER A 98 -11.55 -18.40 -6.98
CA SER A 98 -11.30 -19.84 -6.84
C SER A 98 -11.07 -20.54 -8.18
N LEU A 99 -11.55 -19.96 -9.28
CA LEU A 99 -11.43 -20.52 -10.63
C LEU A 99 -10.18 -20.01 -11.39
N CYS A 100 -9.47 -19.02 -10.85
CA CYS A 100 -8.27 -18.50 -11.47
C CYS A 100 -6.99 -19.21 -11.01
N ASP A 101 -5.92 -19.06 -11.77
CA ASP A 101 -4.59 -19.56 -11.40
C ASP A 101 -3.92 -18.68 -10.34
N MET A 102 -4.22 -17.34 -10.37
CA MET A 102 -3.68 -16.34 -9.46
C MET A 102 -4.62 -15.14 -9.36
N VAL A 103 -4.77 -14.62 -8.14
CA VAL A 103 -5.39 -13.31 -7.90
C VAL A 103 -4.29 -12.25 -7.80
N PHE A 104 -4.33 -11.24 -8.67
CA PHE A 104 -3.48 -10.06 -8.52
C PHE A 104 -4.19 -9.04 -7.63
N LEU A 105 -3.62 -8.75 -6.46
CA LEU A 105 -4.19 -7.80 -5.51
C LEU A 105 -3.83 -6.37 -5.90
N GLY A 106 -4.75 -5.66 -6.54
CA GLY A 106 -4.68 -4.23 -6.83
C GLY A 106 -5.46 -3.38 -5.80
N LEU A 107 -5.62 -3.91 -4.59
CA LEU A 107 -6.33 -3.27 -3.48
C LEU A 107 -5.42 -2.30 -2.73
N HIS A 108 -6.00 -1.28 -2.08
CA HIS A 108 -5.29 -0.34 -1.23
C HIS A 108 -6.07 -0.05 0.04
N GLY A 109 -5.34 0.15 1.15
CA GLY A 109 -5.91 0.49 2.44
C GLY A 109 -6.65 -0.66 3.12
N ALA A 110 -7.60 -0.31 3.99
CA ALA A 110 -8.35 -1.27 4.80
C ALA A 110 -9.03 -2.35 3.97
N ASN A 111 -9.02 -3.58 4.48
CA ASN A 111 -9.53 -4.81 3.87
C ASN A 111 -8.74 -5.31 2.65
N GLY A 112 -7.75 -4.58 2.16
CA GLY A 112 -6.84 -4.99 1.10
C GLY A 112 -5.43 -5.26 1.61
N GLU A 113 -4.88 -4.34 2.44
CA GLU A 113 -3.50 -4.38 2.93
C GLU A 113 -3.37 -4.84 4.40
N ASP A 114 -4.48 -5.12 5.08
CA ASP A 114 -4.53 -5.40 6.52
C ASP A 114 -4.52 -6.90 6.88
N GLY A 115 -4.29 -7.77 5.91
CA GLY A 115 -4.20 -9.22 6.11
C GLY A 115 -5.51 -9.98 6.05
N ARG A 116 -6.67 -9.31 6.05
CA ARG A 116 -7.99 -9.97 6.09
C ARG A 116 -8.29 -10.77 4.84
N ILE A 117 -8.11 -10.17 3.67
CA ILE A 117 -8.35 -10.87 2.40
C ILE A 117 -7.30 -11.97 2.18
N GLN A 118 -6.05 -11.72 2.58
CA GLN A 118 -4.97 -12.69 2.52
C GLN A 118 -5.28 -13.93 3.38
N ALA A 119 -5.74 -13.72 4.62
CA ALA A 119 -6.14 -14.83 5.52
C ALA A 119 -7.31 -15.65 4.96
N LEU A 120 -8.30 -14.99 4.35
CA LEU A 120 -9.40 -15.68 3.69
C LEU A 120 -8.90 -16.54 2.53
N PHE A 121 -8.03 -15.99 1.68
CA PHE A 121 -7.48 -16.70 0.54
C PHE A 121 -6.58 -17.86 0.96
N ASP A 122 -5.77 -17.69 2.01
CA ASP A 122 -4.97 -18.76 2.60
C ASP A 122 -5.87 -19.96 3.03
N LEU A 123 -6.99 -19.68 3.72
CA LEU A 123 -7.94 -20.72 4.17
C LEU A 123 -8.66 -21.41 3.00
N MET A 124 -8.86 -20.73 1.90
CA MET A 124 -9.55 -21.26 0.71
C MET A 124 -8.59 -21.88 -0.31
N GLY A 125 -7.28 -21.82 -0.09
CA GLY A 125 -6.29 -22.29 -1.06
C GLY A 125 -6.24 -21.46 -2.34
N ILE A 126 -6.67 -20.19 -2.28
CA ILE A 126 -6.64 -19.24 -3.41
C ILE A 126 -5.26 -18.58 -3.45
N ARG A 127 -4.57 -18.66 -4.58
CA ARG A 127 -3.26 -18.03 -4.77
C ARG A 127 -3.41 -16.54 -5.06
N TYR A 128 -2.52 -15.73 -4.48
CA TYR A 128 -2.55 -14.26 -4.64
C TYR A 128 -1.16 -13.63 -4.64
N THR A 129 -1.03 -12.44 -5.23
CA THR A 129 0.22 -11.67 -5.25
C THR A 129 0.49 -10.96 -3.93
N GLY A 130 1.76 -10.65 -3.67
CA GLY A 130 2.19 -9.89 -2.48
C GLY A 130 2.35 -10.74 -1.22
N THR A 131 2.49 -10.09 -0.09
CA THR A 131 2.78 -10.73 1.19
C THR A 131 1.55 -11.38 1.81
N GLY A 132 1.79 -12.27 2.78
CA GLY A 132 0.74 -12.98 3.48
C GLY A 132 0.03 -12.18 4.57
N HIS A 133 -0.96 -12.81 5.21
CA HIS A 133 -1.81 -12.16 6.20
C HIS A 133 -1.03 -11.57 7.38
N THR A 134 -0.02 -12.27 7.89
CA THR A 134 0.77 -11.80 9.04
C THR A 134 1.58 -10.56 8.69
N GLY A 135 2.36 -10.60 7.59
CA GLY A 135 3.14 -9.45 7.14
C GLY A 135 2.25 -8.25 6.81
N SER A 136 1.12 -8.47 6.13
CA SER A 136 0.14 -7.42 5.84
C SER A 136 -0.40 -6.75 7.12
N ALA A 137 -0.79 -7.56 8.11
CA ALA A 137 -1.31 -7.04 9.38
C ALA A 137 -0.26 -6.26 10.18
N LEU A 138 0.99 -6.74 10.21
CA LEU A 138 2.09 -6.05 10.88
C LEU A 138 2.40 -4.69 10.22
N CYS A 139 2.44 -4.65 8.89
CA CYS A 139 2.73 -3.43 8.13
C CYS A 139 1.60 -2.39 8.24
N MET A 140 0.34 -2.83 8.33
CA MET A 140 -0.81 -1.94 8.42
C MET A 140 -0.81 -1.14 9.72
N ASP A 141 -0.33 -1.71 10.81
CA ASP A 141 -0.25 -1.05 12.11
C ASP A 141 1.11 -0.37 12.30
N LYS A 142 1.15 0.95 12.16
CA LYS A 142 2.38 1.75 12.30
C LYS A 142 3.03 1.61 13.67
N ASN A 143 2.25 1.41 14.74
CA ASN A 143 2.80 1.19 16.07
C ASN A 143 3.57 -0.13 16.13
N ILE A 144 2.97 -1.22 15.65
CA ILE A 144 3.61 -2.54 15.61
C ILE A 144 4.82 -2.52 14.67
N THR A 145 4.68 -1.96 13.46
CA THR A 145 5.78 -1.78 12.49
C THR A 145 6.99 -1.11 13.15
N LYS A 146 6.76 0.01 13.85
CA LYS A 146 7.85 0.75 14.51
C LYS A 146 8.46 -0.01 15.71
N GLN A 147 7.68 -0.80 16.42
CA GLN A 147 8.21 -1.68 17.47
C GLN A 147 9.13 -2.75 16.86
N MET A 148 8.73 -3.35 15.73
CA MET A 148 9.58 -4.29 15.00
C MET A 148 10.86 -3.61 14.51
N PHE A 149 10.77 -2.44 13.88
CA PHE A 149 11.95 -1.70 13.44
C PHE A 149 12.92 -1.43 14.59
N ARG A 150 12.45 -0.90 15.72
CA ARG A 150 13.29 -0.66 16.89
C ARG A 150 13.90 -1.94 17.45
N GLY A 151 13.12 -3.02 17.52
CA GLY A 151 13.57 -4.31 18.05
C GLY A 151 14.70 -4.95 17.24
N PHE A 152 14.77 -4.64 15.95
CA PHE A 152 15.77 -5.17 15.01
C PHE A 152 16.80 -4.14 14.56
N GLY A 153 16.83 -2.94 15.19
CA GLY A 153 17.85 -1.93 14.93
C GLY A 153 17.67 -1.15 13.64
N ILE A 154 16.48 -1.15 13.04
CA ILE A 154 16.15 -0.32 11.88
C ILE A 154 15.78 1.08 12.40
N PRO A 155 16.47 2.15 11.97
CA PRO A 155 16.17 3.49 12.40
C PRO A 155 14.74 3.88 12.03
N THR A 156 13.98 4.37 13.01
CA THR A 156 12.62 4.91 12.82
C THR A 156 12.43 6.10 13.76
N PRO A 157 11.63 7.13 13.42
CA PRO A 157 11.43 8.26 14.30
C PRO A 157 10.99 7.84 15.71
N PRO A 158 11.56 8.40 16.78
CA PRO A 158 11.06 8.21 18.15
C PRO A 158 9.56 8.47 18.20
N SER A 159 8.82 7.58 18.85
CA SER A 159 7.35 7.67 18.87
C SER A 159 6.76 7.04 20.12
N ILE A 160 5.57 7.52 20.48
CA ILE A 160 4.67 6.92 21.45
C ILE A 160 3.31 6.68 20.82
N THR A 161 2.57 5.77 21.40
CA THR A 161 1.17 5.52 21.08
C THR A 161 0.30 6.01 22.23
N VAL A 162 -0.78 6.73 21.90
CA VAL A 162 -1.72 7.33 22.84
C VAL A 162 -3.11 6.77 22.57
N LYS A 163 -3.80 6.35 23.64
CA LYS A 163 -5.19 5.89 23.56
C LYS A 163 -6.16 7.00 23.96
N LYS A 164 -7.29 7.03 23.32
CA LYS A 164 -8.34 8.01 23.57
C LYS A 164 -8.80 7.98 25.02
N GLY A 165 -8.69 9.14 25.68
CA GLY A 165 -9.08 9.30 27.08
C GLY A 165 -8.03 8.86 28.11
N GLU A 166 -6.89 8.35 27.69
CA GLU A 166 -5.76 8.03 28.59
C GLU A 166 -4.83 9.23 28.73
N ALA A 167 -4.25 9.39 29.94
CA ALA A 167 -3.20 10.37 30.16
C ALA A 167 -1.89 9.89 29.53
N TYR A 168 -1.14 10.81 28.94
CA TYR A 168 0.17 10.54 28.38
C TYR A 168 1.16 11.65 28.71
N GLU A 169 2.43 11.33 28.63
CA GLU A 169 3.53 12.28 28.72
C GLU A 169 4.27 12.26 27.38
N LEU A 170 4.48 13.44 26.78
CA LEU A 170 5.24 13.56 25.54
C LEU A 170 6.75 13.53 25.87
N PRO A 171 7.50 12.48 25.45
CA PRO A 171 8.93 12.40 25.69
C PRO A 171 9.68 13.55 25.01
N GLU A 172 10.73 14.08 25.67
CA GLU A 172 11.62 15.09 25.09
C GLU A 172 12.27 14.64 23.77
N THR A 173 12.48 13.33 23.58
CA THR A 173 13.03 12.75 22.36
C THR A 173 12.12 12.94 21.13
N ILE A 174 10.81 13.17 21.34
CA ILE A 174 9.86 13.52 20.28
C ILE A 174 9.86 15.02 20.06
N GLY A 175 9.58 15.82 21.11
CA GLY A 175 9.58 17.28 21.07
C GLY A 175 8.62 17.87 20.02
N PHE A 176 8.87 19.13 19.65
CA PHE A 176 8.14 19.83 18.57
C PHE A 176 9.14 20.36 17.53
N PRO A 177 8.76 20.39 16.24
CA PRO A 177 7.50 19.87 15.70
C PRO A 177 7.40 18.34 15.79
N CYS A 178 6.16 17.83 15.97
CA CYS A 178 5.89 16.39 15.93
C CYS A 178 4.80 16.07 14.89
N MET A 179 4.65 14.78 14.59
CA MET A 179 3.60 14.25 13.71
C MET A 179 2.61 13.46 14.56
N VAL A 180 1.32 13.72 14.39
CA VAL A 180 0.23 12.89 14.91
C VAL A 180 -0.34 12.09 13.75
N LYS A 181 -0.46 10.77 13.91
CA LYS A 181 -0.91 9.86 12.86
C LYS A 181 -1.88 8.83 13.41
N THR A 182 -2.87 8.43 12.61
CA THR A 182 -3.63 7.18 12.84
C THR A 182 -2.69 5.99 12.73
N CYS A 183 -2.89 4.95 13.55
CA CYS A 183 -2.05 3.75 13.53
C CYS A 183 -2.28 2.92 12.27
N CYS A 184 -3.56 2.74 11.86
CA CYS A 184 -3.94 1.87 10.75
C CYS A 184 -4.46 2.64 9.51
N GLY A 185 -4.26 3.96 9.46
CA GLY A 185 -4.67 4.80 8.32
C GLY A 185 -3.68 4.76 7.16
N GLY A 186 -4.18 5.02 5.95
CA GLY A 186 -3.41 5.15 4.70
C GLY A 186 -3.55 6.54 4.07
N SER A 187 -2.81 6.78 2.98
CA SER A 187 -2.89 7.98 2.12
C SER A 187 -2.82 9.32 2.87
N SER A 188 -2.07 9.39 3.95
CA SER A 188 -1.94 10.58 4.82
C SER A 188 -3.26 11.08 5.44
N VAL A 189 -4.33 10.28 5.41
CA VAL A 189 -5.58 10.58 6.12
C VAL A 189 -5.34 10.42 7.63
N GLY A 190 -5.70 11.44 8.41
CA GLY A 190 -5.45 11.44 9.86
C GLY A 190 -3.99 11.74 10.25
N VAL A 191 -3.19 12.30 9.34
CA VAL A 191 -1.81 12.73 9.58
C VAL A 191 -1.75 14.24 9.76
N TYR A 192 -1.15 14.70 10.85
CA TYR A 192 -1.07 16.11 11.21
C TYR A 192 0.33 16.48 11.70
N ARG A 193 0.90 17.51 11.09
CA ARG A 193 2.11 18.15 11.62
C ARG A 193 1.71 19.16 12.70
N VAL A 194 2.40 19.11 13.83
CA VAL A 194 2.08 19.87 15.04
C VAL A 194 3.31 20.65 15.48
N GLU A 195 3.17 21.98 15.55
CA GLU A 195 4.29 22.88 15.86
C GLU A 195 4.48 23.12 17.36
N ASP A 196 3.40 22.96 18.16
CA ASP A 196 3.40 23.28 19.58
C ASP A 196 2.34 22.47 20.36
N VAL A 197 2.35 22.62 21.68
CA VAL A 197 1.41 21.93 22.58
C VAL A 197 -0.06 22.28 22.31
N PHE A 198 -0.36 23.51 21.88
CA PHE A 198 -1.75 23.93 21.60
C PHE A 198 -2.30 23.29 20.32
N GLY A 199 -1.39 23.02 19.36
CA GLY A 199 -1.71 22.28 18.15
C GLY A 199 -1.96 20.80 18.42
N LEU A 200 -1.28 20.22 19.43
CA LEU A 200 -1.30 18.80 19.74
C LEU A 200 -2.70 18.31 20.14
N ASP A 201 -3.37 19.00 21.06
CA ASP A 201 -4.73 18.62 21.50
C ASP A 201 -5.72 18.62 20.33
N ARG A 202 -5.62 19.58 19.44
CA ARG A 202 -6.48 19.67 18.24
C ARG A 202 -6.19 18.55 17.23
N ALA A 203 -4.92 18.22 17.04
CA ALA A 203 -4.50 17.13 16.16
C ALA A 203 -4.97 15.77 16.69
N LEU A 204 -4.79 15.53 18.00
CA LEU A 204 -5.26 14.33 18.68
C LEU A 204 -6.79 14.19 18.59
N ALA A 205 -7.54 15.27 18.87
CA ALA A 205 -9.00 15.24 18.77
C ALA A 205 -9.48 14.85 17.36
N LYS A 206 -8.78 15.33 16.30
CA LYS A 206 -9.06 14.96 14.92
C LYS A 206 -8.68 13.51 14.63
N ALA A 207 -7.47 13.07 15.02
CA ALA A 207 -7.00 11.71 14.78
C ALA A 207 -7.88 10.68 15.51
N PHE A 208 -8.32 10.98 16.74
CA PHE A 208 -9.27 10.17 17.52
C PHE A 208 -10.70 10.12 16.95
N SER A 209 -11.01 10.90 15.91
CA SER A 209 -12.26 10.70 15.17
C SER A 209 -12.21 9.55 14.17
N TYR A 210 -11.01 9.05 13.87
CA TYR A 210 -10.78 7.91 12.98
C TYR A 210 -10.50 6.62 13.74
N GLU A 211 -9.67 6.69 14.80
CA GLU A 211 -9.20 5.52 15.56
C GLU A 211 -9.10 5.87 17.06
N ASP A 212 -9.24 4.86 17.93
CA ASP A 212 -9.09 5.05 19.38
C ASP A 212 -7.63 4.99 19.86
N GLU A 213 -6.69 4.66 18.97
CA GLU A 213 -5.25 4.63 19.21
C GLU A 213 -4.52 5.40 18.12
N VAL A 214 -3.67 6.36 18.50
CA VAL A 214 -2.92 7.22 17.59
C VAL A 214 -1.44 7.26 17.94
N LEU A 215 -0.61 7.46 16.94
CA LEU A 215 0.84 7.59 17.05
C LEU A 215 1.21 9.07 17.11
N ILE A 216 2.09 9.43 18.05
CA ILE A 216 2.81 10.71 18.06
C ILE A 216 4.27 10.39 17.81
N GLU A 217 4.88 10.97 16.78
CA GLU A 217 6.28 10.74 16.47
C GLU A 217 7.04 12.04 16.21
N ARG A 218 8.35 11.99 16.40
CA ARG A 218 9.25 13.10 16.06
C ARG A 218 9.13 13.42 14.57
N CYS A 219 8.92 14.70 14.26
CA CYS A 219 9.00 15.18 12.88
C CYS A 219 10.48 15.24 12.47
N ILE A 220 10.87 14.38 11.51
CA ILE A 220 12.24 14.39 10.97
C ILE A 220 12.32 15.48 9.90
N PRO A 221 13.19 16.48 10.07
CA PRO A 221 13.42 17.48 9.03
C PRO A 221 14.32 16.91 7.94
N GLY A 222 13.97 17.15 6.67
CA GLY A 222 14.81 16.71 5.56
C GLY A 222 14.03 16.25 4.35
N ARG A 223 14.58 15.29 3.60
CA ARG A 223 14.07 14.80 2.32
C ARG A 223 13.32 13.49 2.50
N GLU A 224 12.23 13.33 1.76
CA GLU A 224 11.41 12.11 1.76
C GLU A 224 11.78 11.21 0.59
N PHE A 225 11.86 9.90 0.85
CA PHE A 225 12.22 8.89 -0.13
C PHE A 225 11.32 7.66 -0.02
N SER A 226 11.23 6.95 -1.12
CA SER A 226 10.57 5.65 -1.16
C SER A 226 11.48 4.62 -1.83
N ILE A 227 11.38 3.36 -1.38
CA ILE A 227 12.21 2.27 -1.87
C ILE A 227 11.33 1.03 -2.00
N ALA A 228 11.07 0.60 -3.22
CA ALA A 228 10.45 -0.68 -3.47
C ALA A 228 11.46 -1.81 -3.24
N VAL A 229 10.99 -2.90 -2.68
CA VAL A 229 11.75 -4.12 -2.45
C VAL A 229 11.01 -5.26 -3.14
N VAL A 230 11.69 -5.99 -4.02
CA VAL A 230 11.14 -7.16 -4.71
C VAL A 230 12.07 -8.34 -4.50
N GLU A 231 11.54 -9.48 -4.06
CA GLU A 231 12.34 -10.67 -3.69
C GLU A 231 13.47 -10.37 -2.68
N GLY A 232 13.21 -9.47 -1.73
CA GLY A 232 14.20 -9.05 -0.74
C GLY A 232 15.33 -8.18 -1.30
N LYS A 233 15.17 -7.62 -2.51
CA LYS A 233 16.13 -6.71 -3.15
C LYS A 233 15.52 -5.35 -3.40
N ALA A 234 16.21 -4.32 -2.89
CA ALA A 234 15.80 -2.93 -3.06
C ALA A 234 16.00 -2.46 -4.52
N LEU A 235 15.01 -1.75 -5.04
CA LEU A 235 15.08 -1.06 -6.33
C LEU A 235 15.83 0.29 -6.18
N PRO A 236 16.06 1.04 -7.28
CA PRO A 236 16.58 2.39 -7.21
C PRO A 236 15.69 3.29 -6.34
N ILE A 237 16.31 4.06 -5.46
CA ILE A 237 15.59 4.97 -4.56
C ILE A 237 14.91 6.08 -5.37
N ILE A 238 13.65 6.39 -5.03
CA ILE A 238 12.94 7.54 -5.55
C ILE A 238 12.81 8.63 -4.49
N GLU A 239 13.17 9.86 -4.83
CA GLU A 239 12.95 11.04 -3.99
C GLU A 239 11.58 11.63 -4.27
N ILE A 240 10.91 12.07 -3.20
CA ILE A 240 9.58 12.66 -3.21
C ILE A 240 9.70 14.09 -2.68
N ALA A 241 9.56 15.08 -3.57
CA ALA A 241 9.68 16.49 -3.24
C ALA A 241 8.36 17.23 -3.54
N PRO A 242 7.42 17.35 -2.57
CA PRO A 242 6.21 18.13 -2.76
C PRO A 242 6.55 19.61 -3.06
N ILE A 243 5.87 20.21 -4.03
CA ILE A 243 6.09 21.64 -4.39
C ILE A 243 5.64 22.54 -3.24
N SER A 244 4.66 22.10 -2.45
CA SER A 244 4.20 22.83 -1.26
C SER A 244 3.68 21.89 -0.19
N GLY A 245 3.97 22.20 1.07
CA GLY A 245 3.49 21.43 2.22
C GLY A 245 4.27 20.14 2.46
N PHE A 246 3.57 19.05 2.74
CA PHE A 246 4.12 17.70 2.89
C PHE A 246 3.39 16.73 1.95
N TYR A 247 3.86 15.52 1.83
CA TYR A 247 3.32 14.51 0.91
C TYR A 247 1.96 13.97 1.39
N ASP A 248 0.93 14.83 1.32
CA ASP A 248 -0.45 14.54 1.68
C ASP A 248 -1.23 13.91 0.52
N TYR A 249 -2.51 13.59 0.75
CA TYR A 249 -3.39 12.96 -0.25
C TYR A 249 -3.39 13.73 -1.59
N LYS A 250 -3.46 15.06 -1.52
CA LYS A 250 -3.47 15.91 -2.72
C LYS A 250 -2.14 15.80 -3.48
N ASN A 251 -1.03 15.90 -2.75
CA ASN A 251 0.32 15.83 -3.33
C ASN A 251 0.67 14.43 -3.86
N LYS A 252 0.02 13.37 -3.34
CA LYS A 252 0.19 11.98 -3.83
C LYS A 252 -0.50 11.72 -5.17
N TYR A 253 -1.66 12.32 -5.42
CA TYR A 253 -2.51 11.91 -6.55
C TYR A 253 -2.82 13.02 -7.55
N GLN A 254 -2.48 14.27 -7.26
CA GLN A 254 -2.63 15.38 -8.20
C GLN A 254 -1.36 15.53 -9.06
N ALA A 255 -1.49 15.32 -10.36
CA ALA A 255 -0.38 15.49 -11.29
C ALA A 255 0.27 16.89 -11.18
N GLY A 256 1.60 16.93 -11.08
CA GLY A 256 2.37 18.15 -11.00
C GLY A 256 2.41 18.83 -9.63
N SER A 257 1.91 18.19 -8.56
CA SER A 257 2.01 18.72 -7.18
C SER A 257 3.26 18.26 -6.44
N THR A 258 3.93 17.24 -6.96
CA THR A 258 5.16 16.66 -6.40
C THR A 258 6.18 16.46 -7.53
N VAL A 259 7.45 16.73 -7.25
CA VAL A 259 8.57 16.35 -8.12
C VAL A 259 9.11 15.03 -7.60
N GLU A 260 9.12 14.02 -8.46
CA GLU A 260 9.62 12.69 -8.17
C GLU A 260 10.88 12.45 -9.02
N THR A 261 11.98 12.06 -8.36
CA THR A 261 13.28 11.86 -9.03
C THR A 261 13.78 10.44 -8.77
N CYS A 262 13.90 9.65 -9.82
CA CYS A 262 14.40 8.27 -9.74
C CYS A 262 15.44 8.00 -10.85
N PRO A 263 16.65 7.52 -10.55
CA PRO A 263 17.22 7.37 -9.20
C PRO A 263 17.40 8.70 -8.48
N ALA A 264 17.23 8.71 -7.15
CA ALA A 264 17.46 9.88 -6.31
C ALA A 264 18.93 10.33 -6.34
N ASP A 265 19.16 11.63 -6.31
CA ASP A 265 20.53 12.20 -6.19
C ASP A 265 21.00 12.08 -4.73
N LEU A 266 21.70 10.99 -4.42
CA LEU A 266 22.22 10.64 -3.11
C LEU A 266 23.66 10.12 -3.20
N PRO A 267 24.51 10.41 -2.20
CA PRO A 267 25.81 9.75 -2.06
C PRO A 267 25.67 8.23 -2.00
N GLN A 268 26.57 7.51 -2.66
CA GLN A 268 26.50 6.04 -2.79
C GLN A 268 26.43 5.30 -1.43
N ASN A 269 27.11 5.80 -0.41
CA ASN A 269 27.07 5.21 0.94
C ASN A 269 25.70 5.39 1.60
N ILE A 270 24.99 6.50 1.38
CA ILE A 270 23.64 6.73 1.86
C ILE A 270 22.66 5.85 1.10
N THR A 271 22.76 5.81 -0.23
CA THR A 271 21.96 4.92 -1.09
C THR A 271 22.05 3.47 -0.62
N ALA A 272 23.25 2.93 -0.48
CA ALA A 272 23.45 1.54 -0.07
C ALA A 272 22.90 1.25 1.34
N ARG A 273 23.04 2.20 2.28
CA ARG A 273 22.52 2.06 3.63
C ARG A 273 20.99 2.07 3.66
N MET A 274 20.36 3.02 2.97
CA MET A 274 18.89 3.10 2.91
C MET A 274 18.29 1.87 2.22
N GLN A 275 18.90 1.41 1.12
CA GLN A 275 18.48 0.17 0.46
C GLN A 275 18.59 -1.02 1.41
N LYS A 276 19.68 -1.13 2.18
CA LYS A 276 19.83 -2.18 3.19
C LYS A 276 18.77 -2.10 4.27
N HIS A 277 18.46 -0.91 4.79
CA HIS A 277 17.38 -0.72 5.76
C HIS A 277 16.01 -1.09 5.20
N ALA A 278 15.73 -0.83 3.92
CA ALA A 278 14.49 -1.25 3.26
C ALA A 278 14.40 -2.78 3.14
N GLU A 279 15.49 -3.45 2.73
CA GLU A 279 15.57 -4.92 2.68
C GLU A 279 15.36 -5.53 4.08
N ASP A 280 16.02 -4.98 5.11
CA ASP A 280 15.90 -5.44 6.49
C ASP A 280 14.48 -5.20 7.04
N ALA A 281 13.86 -4.05 6.74
CA ALA A 281 12.48 -3.75 7.10
C ALA A 281 11.51 -4.80 6.53
N CYS A 282 11.67 -5.15 5.27
CA CYS A 282 10.86 -6.21 4.65
C CYS A 282 11.10 -7.57 5.31
N ALA A 283 12.35 -7.90 5.61
CA ALA A 283 12.70 -9.19 6.22
C ALA A 283 12.11 -9.34 7.63
N VAL A 284 12.23 -8.31 8.48
CA VAL A 284 11.72 -8.37 9.87
C VAL A 284 10.20 -8.34 9.98
N LEU A 285 9.52 -7.75 8.99
CA LEU A 285 8.06 -7.75 8.90
C LEU A 285 7.51 -9.02 8.22
N GLY A 286 8.38 -9.93 7.76
CA GLY A 286 7.99 -11.14 7.06
C GLY A 286 7.31 -10.86 5.73
N ILE A 287 7.74 -9.82 5.03
CA ILE A 287 7.20 -9.45 3.72
C ILE A 287 7.69 -10.44 2.68
N GLU A 288 6.76 -11.01 1.94
CA GLU A 288 7.00 -11.91 0.81
C GLU A 288 6.67 -11.21 -0.51
N GLY A 289 7.39 -11.55 -1.55
CA GLY A 289 7.17 -11.03 -2.89
C GLY A 289 7.67 -9.60 -3.05
N TYR A 290 6.86 -8.61 -2.69
CA TYR A 290 7.19 -7.20 -2.88
C TYR A 290 6.53 -6.29 -1.84
N ALA A 291 7.13 -5.13 -1.63
CA ALA A 291 6.57 -4.03 -0.84
C ALA A 291 7.29 -2.72 -1.19
N ARG A 292 6.87 -1.63 -0.55
CA ARG A 292 7.53 -0.32 -0.59
C ARG A 292 7.73 0.18 0.82
N VAL A 293 8.93 0.65 1.12
CA VAL A 293 9.28 1.23 2.43
C VAL A 293 9.56 2.72 2.23
N ASP A 294 8.91 3.56 3.05
CA ASP A 294 9.03 5.02 2.96
C ASP A 294 9.97 5.54 4.05
N PHE A 295 10.82 6.51 3.70
CA PHE A 295 11.90 7.03 4.55
C PHE A 295 11.93 8.55 4.62
N MET A 296 12.40 9.08 5.74
CA MET A 296 12.93 10.44 5.84
C MET A 296 14.46 10.38 6.00
N LEU A 297 15.18 11.22 5.29
CA LEU A 297 16.62 11.47 5.49
C LEU A 297 16.79 12.81 6.20
N ASP A 298 17.30 12.79 7.43
CA ASP A 298 17.69 14.03 8.13
C ASP A 298 19.02 14.54 7.55
N GLU A 299 18.97 15.61 6.77
CA GLU A 299 20.14 16.18 6.11
C GLU A 299 21.19 16.75 7.08
N ARG A 300 20.81 17.02 8.32
CA ARG A 300 21.74 17.55 9.34
C ARG A 300 22.62 16.46 9.93
N SER A 301 22.01 15.32 10.25
CA SER A 301 22.74 14.16 10.79
C SER A 301 23.21 13.20 9.69
N GLY A 302 22.57 13.24 8.52
CA GLY A 302 22.76 12.26 7.47
C GLY A 302 22.14 10.89 7.77
N GLU A 303 21.31 10.80 8.82
CA GLU A 303 20.63 9.58 9.22
C GLU A 303 19.28 9.42 8.50
N ASP A 304 18.97 8.20 8.07
CA ASP A 304 17.69 7.84 7.48
C ASP A 304 16.79 7.14 8.51
N TYR A 305 15.49 7.38 8.37
CA TYR A 305 14.46 6.86 9.29
C TYR A 305 13.32 6.23 8.49
N ALA A 306 13.12 4.92 8.66
CA ALA A 306 11.98 4.22 8.07
C ALA A 306 10.67 4.68 8.74
N LEU A 307 9.70 5.08 7.95
CA LEU A 307 8.40 5.56 8.39
C LEU A 307 7.38 4.44 8.50
N GLU A 308 7.20 3.70 7.40
CA GLU A 308 6.21 2.65 7.22
C GLU A 308 6.60 1.72 6.08
N ALA A 309 5.96 0.55 6.00
CA ALA A 309 6.07 -0.39 4.89
C ALA A 309 4.68 -0.64 4.29
N ASN A 310 4.56 -0.54 2.97
CA ASN A 310 3.31 -0.71 2.22
C ASN A 310 3.36 -2.02 1.44
N THR A 311 2.46 -2.96 1.74
CA THR A 311 2.48 -4.32 1.16
C THR A 311 1.77 -4.44 -0.17
N LEU A 312 0.89 -3.50 -0.51
CA LEU A 312 0.27 -3.34 -1.83
C LEU A 312 0.47 -1.89 -2.30
N PRO A 313 1.71 -1.51 -2.67
CA PRO A 313 1.98 -0.14 -3.12
C PRO A 313 1.19 0.20 -4.38
N GLY A 314 0.96 1.50 -4.60
CA GLY A 314 0.27 2.00 -5.78
C GLY A 314 0.89 1.48 -7.07
N MET A 315 0.05 1.03 -7.97
CA MET A 315 0.42 0.42 -9.26
C MET A 315 -0.21 1.18 -10.44
N THR A 316 -0.45 2.49 -10.31
CA THR A 316 -0.72 3.31 -11.49
C THR A 316 0.59 3.55 -12.25
N PRO A 317 0.59 3.85 -13.55
CA PRO A 317 1.82 4.13 -14.30
C PRO A 317 2.68 5.25 -13.72
N THR A 318 2.08 6.16 -12.96
CA THR A 318 2.76 7.28 -12.29
C THR A 318 3.05 7.01 -10.80
N SER A 319 2.77 5.81 -10.30
CA SER A 319 3.10 5.42 -8.93
C SER A 319 4.61 5.20 -8.75
N LEU A 320 5.08 5.27 -7.50
CA LEU A 320 6.52 5.27 -7.18
C LEU A 320 7.21 3.97 -7.61
N MET A 321 6.68 2.80 -7.26
CA MET A 321 7.26 1.52 -7.61
C MET A 321 7.38 1.29 -9.14
N PRO A 322 6.39 1.59 -9.99
CA PRO A 322 6.57 1.58 -11.44
C PRO A 322 7.67 2.52 -11.95
N GLN A 323 7.85 3.69 -11.33
CA GLN A 323 8.95 4.61 -11.70
C GLN A 323 10.32 4.05 -11.30
N GLU A 324 10.43 3.41 -10.12
CA GLU A 324 11.65 2.74 -9.68
C GLU A 324 12.03 1.57 -10.63
N ALA A 325 11.04 0.79 -11.09
CA ALA A 325 11.25 -0.25 -12.08
C ALA A 325 11.66 0.31 -13.45
N ALA A 326 11.04 1.41 -13.87
CA ALA A 326 11.39 2.11 -15.12
C ALA A 326 12.83 2.64 -15.11
N ALA A 327 13.35 3.05 -13.94
CA ALA A 327 14.77 3.44 -13.79
C ALA A 327 15.74 2.28 -14.03
N LEU A 328 15.28 1.01 -13.93
CA LEU A 328 16.03 -0.19 -14.33
C LEU A 328 15.82 -0.56 -15.81
N GLY A 329 15.07 0.23 -16.57
CA GLY A 329 14.72 -0.06 -17.96
C GLY A 329 13.56 -1.04 -18.12
N MET A 330 12.81 -1.33 -17.06
CA MET A 330 11.69 -2.26 -17.07
C MET A 330 10.39 -1.52 -17.44
N SER A 331 9.64 -2.05 -18.38
CA SER A 331 8.31 -1.55 -18.71
C SER A 331 7.30 -1.90 -17.61
N TYR A 332 6.17 -1.22 -17.60
CA TYR A 332 5.09 -1.50 -16.65
C TYR A 332 4.53 -2.92 -16.79
N ALA A 333 4.43 -3.43 -18.03
CA ALA A 333 3.97 -4.79 -18.29
C ALA A 333 4.97 -5.84 -17.75
N GLU A 334 6.27 -5.61 -17.92
CA GLU A 334 7.32 -6.46 -17.34
C GLU A 334 7.31 -6.44 -15.82
N LEU A 335 7.05 -5.27 -15.19
CA LEU A 335 6.90 -5.18 -13.74
C LEU A 335 5.70 -6.00 -13.23
N CYS A 336 4.54 -5.89 -13.87
CA CYS A 336 3.35 -6.68 -13.50
C CYS A 336 3.61 -8.19 -13.63
N GLU A 337 4.30 -8.60 -14.69
CA GLU A 337 4.70 -10.00 -14.91
C GLU A 337 5.71 -10.45 -13.84
N TRP A 338 6.68 -9.61 -13.50
CA TRP A 338 7.66 -9.90 -12.45
C TRP A 338 6.97 -10.12 -11.10
N ILE A 339 6.08 -9.21 -10.69
CA ILE A 339 5.29 -9.33 -9.46
C ILE A 339 4.49 -10.64 -9.43
N LEU A 340 3.85 -11.00 -10.55
CA LEU A 340 3.10 -12.23 -10.69
C LEU A 340 4.01 -13.46 -10.46
N ASN A 341 5.16 -13.51 -11.15
CA ASN A 341 6.11 -14.62 -11.09
C ASN A 341 6.77 -14.75 -9.71
N VAL A 342 7.17 -13.64 -9.09
CA VAL A 342 7.72 -13.64 -7.73
C VAL A 342 6.69 -14.17 -6.74
N SER A 343 5.44 -13.78 -6.89
CA SER A 343 4.37 -14.23 -6.00
C SER A 343 4.03 -15.71 -6.17
N LEU A 344 4.18 -16.27 -7.36
CA LEU A 344 4.01 -17.72 -7.62
C LEU A 344 5.00 -18.58 -6.83
N LYS A 345 6.22 -18.09 -6.61
CA LYS A 345 7.27 -18.84 -5.85
C LYS A 345 6.83 -19.22 -4.44
N LYS A 346 5.90 -18.47 -3.83
CA LYS A 346 5.35 -18.81 -2.49
C LYS A 346 4.62 -20.15 -2.46
N TYR A 347 4.12 -20.60 -3.61
CA TYR A 347 3.27 -21.79 -3.77
C TYR A 347 4.02 -22.97 -4.43
N GLU A 348 5.32 -22.83 -4.68
CA GLU A 348 6.15 -23.93 -5.16
C GLU A 348 6.46 -24.92 -4.03
N PRO A 349 6.80 -26.19 -4.37
CA PRO A 349 7.21 -27.16 -3.36
C PRO A 349 8.42 -26.66 -2.55
N GLY A 350 8.25 -26.50 -1.25
CA GLY A 350 9.24 -25.88 -0.36
C GLY A 350 8.99 -24.39 -0.06
N GLY A 351 7.99 -23.78 -0.68
CA GLY A 351 7.47 -22.47 -0.31
C GLY A 351 6.78 -22.50 1.06
N ASN A 352 6.56 -21.32 1.63
CA ASN A 352 6.01 -21.18 3.01
C ASN A 352 4.47 -21.44 3.10
N ARG A 353 3.83 -21.82 2.02
CA ARG A 353 2.36 -21.97 1.96
C ARG A 353 1.89 -23.29 1.37
N PRO A 354 0.74 -23.82 1.84
CA PRO A 354 0.15 -25.05 1.32
C PRO A 354 -0.29 -24.93 -0.14
#